data_70908e1054d7247be41d3b342a022693
#
_entry.id   70908e1054d7247be41d3b342a022693
#
_cell.length_a   1.000
_cell.length_b   1.000
_cell.length_c   1.000
_cell.angle_alpha   90.00
_cell.angle_beta   90.00
_cell.angle_gamma   90.00
#
_symmetry.space_group_name_H-M   'P 1'
#
loop_
_entity.id
_entity.type
_entity.pdbx_description
1 polymer ?
#
loop_
_entity_poly.entity_id
_entity_poly.type
_entity_poly.pdbx_seq_one_letter_code
_entity_poly.pdbx_strand_id
1 'polypeptide(L)'
;MQELNESIYDHPKYYDLVFGADCAAETKFILGCAEQYSSRPAKRFFEPACGTGRLLYSLARRGHDVDGLDLNPKAIEFCNARFKRHEMPYRAFVADMSDFRLRKKTDVAFNTINSFRHLPTEAAARGHFESMAGAVRVGGLYLLGVHLTPTKATPSEGESWSARRGHLTVNTHMWTNSRDPKRRVERFGIRFDIHRPSGSVRIVDELVLRSYTMRQMKALIDHSGLWEIVETFDFGYDLSDPITVDAASEDVVYVLRRRQNKVTGK
;
A
#
# COMPACT_ATOMS: atom_id res chain seq x y z
N MET A 1 -13.69 -5.19 -29.15
CA MET A 1 -13.45 -4.47 -27.88
C MET A 1 -12.38 -3.45 -28.15
N GLN A 2 -12.61 -2.17 -27.79
CA GLN A 2 -11.61 -1.11 -27.94
C GLN A 2 -10.49 -1.36 -26.92
N GLU A 3 -9.23 -1.21 -27.33
CA GLU A 3 -8.05 -1.32 -26.48
C GLU A 3 -7.42 0.06 -26.27
N LEU A 4 -7.06 0.37 -25.02
CA LEU A 4 -6.42 1.60 -24.57
C LEU A 4 -5.11 1.22 -23.88
N ASN A 5 -4.00 1.81 -24.31
CA ASN A 5 -2.70 1.71 -23.65
C ASN A 5 -2.56 2.91 -22.70
N GLU A 6 -3.13 2.79 -21.51
CA GLU A 6 -3.22 3.86 -20.52
C GLU A 6 -2.94 3.29 -19.13
N SER A 7 -2.48 4.15 -18.21
CA SER A 7 -2.27 3.70 -16.84
C SER A 7 -3.58 3.29 -16.17
N ILE A 8 -3.58 2.10 -15.55
CA ILE A 8 -4.73 1.62 -14.77
C ILE A 8 -5.07 2.57 -13.62
N TYR A 9 -4.07 3.31 -13.09
CA TYR A 9 -4.24 4.28 -12.02
C TYR A 9 -5.03 5.52 -12.45
N ASP A 10 -5.09 5.80 -13.76
CA ASP A 10 -5.86 6.90 -14.34
C ASP A 10 -7.36 6.59 -14.45
N HIS A 11 -7.74 5.37 -14.09
CA HIS A 11 -9.11 4.86 -14.09
C HIS A 11 -9.60 4.47 -12.69
N PRO A 12 -9.67 5.41 -11.73
CA PRO A 12 -9.93 5.13 -10.32
C PRO A 12 -11.23 4.37 -10.07
N LYS A 13 -12.26 4.55 -10.90
CA LYS A 13 -13.53 3.82 -10.82
C LYS A 13 -13.35 2.31 -11.00
N TYR A 14 -12.54 1.89 -11.97
CA TYR A 14 -12.28 0.47 -12.24
C TYR A 14 -11.28 -0.09 -11.25
N TYR A 15 -10.23 0.68 -10.95
CA TYR A 15 -9.26 0.35 -9.91
C TYR A 15 -9.94 0.10 -8.55
N ASP A 16 -10.86 0.99 -8.15
CA ASP A 16 -11.64 0.85 -6.91
C ASP A 16 -12.54 -0.40 -6.89
N LEU A 17 -13.08 -0.79 -8.04
CA LEU A 17 -13.85 -2.01 -8.13
C LEU A 17 -12.96 -3.25 -7.96
N VAL A 18 -11.81 -3.27 -8.62
CA VAL A 18 -10.88 -4.41 -8.65
C VAL A 18 -10.22 -4.65 -7.30
N PHE A 19 -9.75 -3.59 -6.64
CA PHE A 19 -8.99 -3.66 -5.39
C PHE A 19 -9.77 -3.25 -4.14
N GLY A 20 -10.96 -2.68 -4.31
CA GLY A 20 -11.78 -2.13 -3.22
C GLY A 20 -12.97 -2.99 -2.81
N ALA A 21 -13.14 -4.18 -3.39
CA ALA A 21 -14.33 -5.00 -3.18
C ALA A 21 -14.46 -5.53 -1.75
N ASP A 22 -13.34 -5.86 -1.10
CA ASP A 22 -13.30 -6.30 0.29
C ASP A 22 -12.13 -5.65 1.04
N CYS A 23 -12.48 -4.71 1.93
CA CYS A 23 -11.52 -4.07 2.84
C CYS A 23 -11.69 -4.56 4.28
N ALA A 24 -12.56 -5.53 4.54
CA ALA A 24 -12.94 -5.89 5.90
C ALA A 24 -11.79 -6.55 6.65
N ALA A 25 -11.12 -7.51 6.03
CA ALA A 25 -9.97 -8.21 6.59
C ALA A 25 -8.81 -7.25 6.89
N GLU A 26 -8.41 -6.42 5.92
CA GLU A 26 -7.34 -5.43 6.10
C GLU A 26 -7.68 -4.41 7.18
N THR A 27 -8.94 -3.90 7.19
CA THR A 27 -9.38 -2.93 8.20
C THR A 27 -9.35 -3.54 9.61
N LYS A 28 -9.83 -4.79 9.76
CA LYS A 28 -9.77 -5.53 11.04
C LYS A 28 -8.32 -5.72 11.48
N PHE A 29 -7.45 -6.11 10.56
CA PHE A 29 -6.02 -6.30 10.80
C PHE A 29 -5.35 -4.99 11.25
N ILE A 30 -5.56 -3.87 10.53
CA ILE A 30 -5.00 -2.56 10.89
C ILE A 30 -5.41 -2.14 12.30
N LEU A 31 -6.70 -2.29 12.64
CA LEU A 31 -7.21 -1.94 13.97
C LEU A 31 -6.67 -2.87 15.06
N GLY A 32 -6.59 -4.16 14.80
CA GLY A 32 -6.02 -5.13 15.74
C GLY A 32 -4.52 -4.93 15.95
N CYS A 33 -3.74 -4.65 14.91
CA CYS A 33 -2.34 -4.25 15.07
C CYS A 33 -2.22 -2.98 15.91
N ALA A 34 -3.10 -1.99 15.69
CA ALA A 34 -3.12 -0.76 16.46
C ALA A 34 -3.38 -1.01 17.95
N GLU A 35 -4.27 -1.95 18.28
CA GLU A 35 -4.58 -2.34 19.66
C GLU A 35 -3.43 -3.13 20.30
N GLN A 36 -2.88 -4.10 19.58
CA GLN A 36 -1.90 -5.04 20.13
C GLN A 36 -0.48 -4.46 20.22
N TYR A 37 -0.04 -3.68 19.24
CA TYR A 37 1.37 -3.28 19.09
C TYR A 37 1.63 -1.79 19.31
N SER A 38 0.60 -0.91 19.32
CA SER A 38 0.82 0.51 19.56
C SER A 38 1.04 0.80 21.04
N SER A 39 1.92 1.75 21.36
CA SER A 39 2.22 2.12 22.75
C SER A 39 1.07 2.82 23.48
N ARG A 40 0.03 3.25 22.77
CA ARG A 40 -1.18 3.88 23.32
C ARG A 40 -2.33 3.79 22.29
N PRO A 41 -3.60 3.98 22.70
CA PRO A 41 -4.75 3.90 21.80
C PRO A 41 -4.58 4.78 20.56
N ALA A 42 -4.88 4.20 19.39
CA ALA A 42 -4.78 4.86 18.09
C ALA A 42 -6.11 5.56 17.75
N LYS A 43 -6.03 6.82 17.37
CA LYS A 43 -7.18 7.63 16.91
C LYS A 43 -6.99 8.16 15.49
N ARG A 44 -5.74 8.43 15.13
CA ARG A 44 -5.38 9.02 13.84
C ARG A 44 -4.62 8.02 12.98
N PHE A 45 -5.12 7.83 11.77
CA PHE A 45 -4.58 6.91 10.77
C PHE A 45 -4.11 7.67 9.53
N PHE A 46 -3.10 7.14 8.86
CA PHE A 46 -2.54 7.75 7.66
C PHE A 46 -2.18 6.68 6.63
N GLU A 47 -2.50 6.94 5.37
CA GLU A 47 -2.17 6.05 4.25
C GLU A 47 -1.38 6.79 3.18
N PRO A 48 -0.04 6.55 3.04
CA PRO A 48 0.72 6.96 1.86
C PRO A 48 0.31 6.09 0.67
N ALA A 49 0.24 6.68 -0.53
CA ALA A 49 -0.28 6.03 -1.74
C ALA A 49 -1.70 5.47 -1.52
N CYS A 50 -2.61 6.30 -1.00
CA CYS A 50 -3.96 5.89 -0.60
C CYS A 50 -4.90 5.57 -1.77
N GLY A 51 -4.51 5.92 -3.00
CA GLY A 51 -5.31 5.67 -4.19
C GLY A 51 -6.74 6.22 -4.06
N THR A 52 -7.72 5.35 -4.21
CA THR A 52 -9.16 5.70 -4.11
C THR A 52 -9.66 5.85 -2.67
N GLY A 53 -8.78 5.69 -1.66
CA GLY A 53 -9.09 5.86 -0.24
C GLY A 53 -10.04 4.80 0.33
N ARG A 54 -9.99 3.57 -0.17
CA ARG A 54 -10.87 2.48 0.27
C ARG A 54 -10.74 2.17 1.77
N LEU A 55 -9.50 2.07 2.27
CA LEU A 55 -9.21 1.81 3.68
C LEU A 55 -9.41 3.05 4.54
N LEU A 56 -9.02 4.23 4.06
CA LEU A 56 -9.31 5.50 4.74
C LEU A 56 -10.81 5.67 4.99
N TYR A 57 -11.63 5.40 3.97
CA TYR A 57 -13.09 5.48 4.10
C TYR A 57 -13.63 4.44 5.09
N SER A 58 -13.11 3.21 5.06
CA SER A 58 -13.50 2.15 6.01
C SER A 58 -13.19 2.51 7.46
N LEU A 59 -12.03 3.13 7.73
CA LEU A 59 -11.63 3.61 9.05
C LEU A 59 -12.43 4.85 9.49
N ALA A 60 -12.66 5.81 8.59
CA ALA A 60 -13.45 7.01 8.88
C ALA A 60 -14.90 6.67 9.27
N ARG A 61 -15.52 5.67 8.61
CA ARG A 61 -16.85 5.17 8.99
C ARG A 61 -16.91 4.57 10.39
N ARG A 62 -15.77 4.19 10.96
CA ARG A 62 -15.63 3.69 12.33
C ARG A 62 -15.27 4.79 13.34
N GLY A 63 -15.27 6.05 12.91
CA GLY A 63 -15.04 7.22 13.76
C GLY A 63 -13.56 7.58 13.95
N HIS A 64 -12.65 7.01 13.14
CA HIS A 64 -11.24 7.38 13.20
C HIS A 64 -10.94 8.62 12.37
N ASP A 65 -9.96 9.41 12.83
CA ASP A 65 -9.42 10.54 12.09
C ASP A 65 -8.42 10.00 11.04
N VAL A 66 -8.61 10.35 9.78
CA VAL A 66 -7.83 9.79 8.67
C VAL A 66 -7.24 10.88 7.78
N ASP A 67 -6.00 10.69 7.38
CA ASP A 67 -5.32 11.49 6.36
C ASP A 67 -4.70 10.52 5.32
N GLY A 68 -4.54 10.97 4.08
CA GLY A 68 -3.89 10.18 3.03
C GLY A 68 -3.22 11.04 1.97
N LEU A 69 -2.28 10.46 1.26
CA LEU A 69 -1.69 11.07 0.07
C LEU A 69 -1.56 10.06 -1.07
N ASP A 70 -1.59 10.55 -2.27
CA ASP A 70 -1.29 9.79 -3.49
C ASP A 70 -0.63 10.69 -4.52
N LEU A 71 0.18 10.13 -5.39
CA LEU A 71 0.80 10.88 -6.48
C LEU A 71 -0.19 11.20 -7.59
N ASN A 72 -1.24 10.37 -7.78
CA ASN A 72 -2.21 10.50 -8.85
C ASN A 72 -3.37 11.44 -8.44
N PRO A 73 -3.51 12.62 -9.10
CA PRO A 73 -4.58 13.56 -8.78
C PRO A 73 -5.99 13.03 -9.07
N LYS A 74 -6.16 12.12 -10.06
CA LYS A 74 -7.47 11.51 -10.37
C LYS A 74 -7.91 10.57 -9.25
N ALA A 75 -6.96 9.83 -8.64
CA ALA A 75 -7.23 8.99 -7.48
C ALA A 75 -7.64 9.82 -6.26
N ILE A 76 -6.93 10.93 -6.00
CA ILE A 76 -7.26 11.87 -4.91
C ILE A 76 -8.61 12.54 -5.13
N GLU A 77 -8.93 12.95 -6.34
CA GLU A 77 -10.26 13.50 -6.66
C GLU A 77 -11.36 12.47 -6.37
N PHE A 78 -11.17 11.23 -6.82
CA PHE A 78 -12.12 10.14 -6.56
C PHE A 78 -12.28 9.84 -5.06
N CYS A 79 -11.16 9.79 -4.32
CA CYS A 79 -11.15 9.62 -2.88
C CYS A 79 -11.94 10.75 -2.19
N ASN A 80 -11.63 11.99 -2.47
CA ASN A 80 -12.29 13.15 -1.86
C ASN A 80 -13.77 13.24 -2.24
N ALA A 81 -14.15 12.89 -3.48
CA ALA A 81 -15.55 12.80 -3.88
C ALA A 81 -16.33 11.73 -3.11
N ARG A 82 -15.69 10.61 -2.74
CA ARG A 82 -16.26 9.59 -1.85
C ARG A 82 -16.59 10.16 -0.48
N PHE A 83 -15.62 10.82 0.17
CA PHE A 83 -15.81 11.42 1.49
C PHE A 83 -16.91 12.51 1.46
N LYS A 84 -16.88 13.40 0.45
CA LYS A 84 -17.89 14.43 0.27
C LYS A 84 -19.32 13.87 0.13
N ARG A 85 -19.48 12.78 -0.63
CA ARG A 85 -20.79 12.12 -0.82
C ARG A 85 -21.38 11.59 0.49
N HIS A 86 -20.54 11.27 1.46
CA HIS A 86 -20.93 10.74 2.75
C HIS A 86 -20.82 11.78 3.88
N GLU A 87 -20.68 13.07 3.53
CA GLU A 87 -20.60 14.20 4.48
C GLU A 87 -19.49 14.03 5.53
N MET A 88 -18.41 13.34 5.14
CA MET A 88 -17.25 13.11 6.00
C MET A 88 -16.16 14.14 5.70
N PRO A 89 -15.42 14.59 6.72
CA PRO A 89 -14.21 15.38 6.49
C PRO A 89 -13.19 14.54 5.72
N TYR A 90 -12.62 15.14 4.67
CA TYR A 90 -11.57 14.50 3.86
C TYR A 90 -10.27 15.28 3.94
N ARG A 91 -9.17 14.55 3.92
CA ARG A 91 -7.80 15.10 3.99
C ARG A 91 -6.84 14.36 3.08
N ALA A 92 -7.34 13.79 1.99
CA ALA A 92 -6.48 13.23 0.98
C ALA A 92 -5.94 14.33 0.06
N PHE A 93 -4.63 14.32 -0.19
CA PHE A 93 -3.93 15.35 -0.97
C PHE A 93 -2.89 14.73 -1.90
N VAL A 94 -2.56 15.47 -2.99
CA VAL A 94 -1.54 15.04 -3.95
C VAL A 94 -0.17 15.31 -3.39
N ALA A 95 0.65 14.25 -3.23
CA ALA A 95 2.04 14.35 -2.82
C ALA A 95 2.82 13.07 -3.16
N ASP A 96 4.16 13.17 -3.18
CA ASP A 96 5.06 12.04 -3.32
C ASP A 96 5.29 11.40 -1.94
N MET A 97 5.09 10.08 -1.85
CA MET A 97 5.32 9.35 -0.60
C MET A 97 6.80 9.25 -0.21
N SER A 98 7.73 9.58 -1.12
CA SER A 98 9.17 9.61 -0.83
C SER A 98 9.62 10.86 -0.07
N ASP A 99 8.87 11.98 -0.20
CA ASP A 99 9.17 13.24 0.47
C ASP A 99 7.88 14.01 0.79
N PHE A 100 7.42 13.90 2.03
CA PHE A 100 6.23 14.59 2.51
C PHE A 100 6.32 14.94 4.00
N ARG A 101 5.44 15.83 4.43
CA ARG A 101 5.30 16.22 5.84
C ARG A 101 3.82 16.35 6.21
N LEU A 102 3.45 15.77 7.35
CA LEU A 102 2.13 15.96 7.92
C LEU A 102 2.13 17.10 8.93
N ARG A 103 1.04 17.88 8.95
CA ARG A 103 0.86 18.95 9.96
C ARG A 103 0.70 18.40 11.37
N LYS A 104 0.10 17.21 11.50
CA LYS A 104 -0.09 16.51 12.77
C LYS A 104 0.38 15.07 12.61
N LYS A 105 1.10 14.57 13.62
CA LYS A 105 1.55 13.18 13.64
C LYS A 105 0.38 12.22 13.73
N THR A 106 0.53 11.08 13.08
CA THR A 106 -0.42 9.96 13.12
C THR A 106 -0.04 8.94 14.19
N ASP A 107 -1.01 8.17 14.66
CA ASP A 107 -0.79 7.06 15.59
C ASP A 107 -0.38 5.79 14.83
N VAL A 108 -1.07 5.52 13.73
CA VAL A 108 -0.82 4.37 12.84
C VAL A 108 -0.81 4.84 11.40
N ALA A 109 0.20 4.44 10.67
CA ALA A 109 0.23 4.53 9.23
C ALA A 109 0.20 3.12 8.62
N PHE A 110 -0.29 3.00 7.38
CA PHE A 110 -0.36 1.72 6.70
C PHE A 110 -0.26 1.90 5.18
N ASN A 111 0.34 0.93 4.54
CA ASN A 111 0.40 0.73 3.10
C ASN A 111 0.41 -0.78 2.88
N THR A 112 -0.77 -1.38 2.77
CA THR A 112 -0.96 -2.82 2.92
C THR A 112 -0.76 -3.61 1.64
N ILE A 113 -0.87 -2.96 0.47
CA ILE A 113 -0.73 -3.67 -0.82
C ILE A 113 0.36 -3.01 -1.67
N ASN A 114 1.60 -3.42 -1.46
CA ASN A 114 2.72 -3.37 -2.41
C ASN A 114 3.09 -2.00 -3.03
N SER A 115 2.42 -0.89 -2.67
CA SER A 115 2.66 0.44 -3.27
C SER A 115 4.10 0.94 -3.05
N PHE A 116 4.77 0.49 -1.98
CA PHE A 116 6.16 0.83 -1.68
C PHE A 116 7.12 0.51 -2.84
N ARG A 117 6.83 -0.54 -3.62
CA ARG A 117 7.66 -0.95 -4.77
C ARG A 117 7.62 0.01 -5.95
N HIS A 118 6.70 0.98 -5.97
CA HIS A 118 6.70 2.07 -6.95
C HIS A 118 7.82 3.10 -6.72
N LEU A 119 8.50 3.08 -5.58
CA LEU A 119 9.67 3.91 -5.34
C LEU A 119 10.86 3.41 -6.18
N PRO A 120 11.31 4.17 -7.21
CA PRO A 120 12.19 3.62 -8.24
C PRO A 120 13.64 3.45 -7.78
N THR A 121 14.05 4.18 -6.74
CA THR A 121 15.45 4.22 -6.28
C THR A 121 15.58 3.90 -4.79
N GLU A 122 16.78 3.50 -4.40
CA GLU A 122 17.13 3.33 -2.97
C GLU A 122 16.99 4.65 -2.19
N ALA A 123 17.35 5.78 -2.82
CA ALA A 123 17.22 7.10 -2.21
C ALA A 123 15.74 7.45 -1.93
N ALA A 124 14.84 7.21 -2.90
CA ALA A 124 13.40 7.41 -2.71
C ALA A 124 12.84 6.50 -1.61
N ALA A 125 13.27 5.23 -1.55
CA ALA A 125 12.84 4.31 -0.51
C ALA A 125 13.31 4.74 0.89
N ARG A 126 14.54 5.26 1.03
CA ARG A 126 15.05 5.84 2.28
C ARG A 126 14.30 7.11 2.66
N GLY A 127 14.07 8.02 1.71
CA GLY A 127 13.28 9.24 1.91
C GLY A 127 11.87 8.93 2.40
N HIS A 128 11.25 7.87 1.87
CA HIS A 128 9.96 7.39 2.35
C HIS A 128 10.02 7.00 3.84
N PHE A 129 10.99 6.18 4.27
CA PHE A 129 11.11 5.79 5.68
C PHE A 129 11.40 6.99 6.59
N GLU A 130 12.15 7.99 6.13
CA GLU A 130 12.41 9.23 6.86
C GLU A 130 11.14 10.08 6.98
N SER A 131 10.40 10.27 5.88
CA SER A 131 9.11 10.98 5.84
C SER A 131 8.08 10.31 6.76
N MET A 132 7.98 8.98 6.70
CA MET A 132 7.13 8.19 7.59
C MET A 132 7.52 8.34 9.06
N ALA A 133 8.81 8.34 9.38
CA ALA A 133 9.29 8.58 10.73
C ALA A 133 9.00 10.00 11.23
N GLY A 134 8.95 10.98 10.31
CA GLY A 134 8.46 12.33 10.59
C GLY A 134 6.96 12.40 10.83
N ALA A 135 6.18 11.58 10.14
CA ALA A 135 4.72 11.54 10.18
C ALA A 135 4.15 10.74 11.36
N VAL A 136 4.75 9.59 11.69
CA VAL A 136 4.32 8.70 12.78
C VAL A 136 4.91 9.18 14.11
N ARG A 137 4.11 9.22 15.16
CA ARG A 137 4.59 9.51 16.52
C ARG A 137 5.52 8.43 17.05
N VAL A 138 6.38 8.75 18.01
CA VAL A 138 7.18 7.75 18.74
C VAL A 138 6.25 6.74 19.43
N GLY A 139 6.55 5.46 19.28
CA GLY A 139 5.72 4.35 19.75
C GLY A 139 4.47 4.09 18.90
N GLY A 140 4.23 4.87 17.84
CA GLY A 140 3.22 4.60 16.82
C GLY A 140 3.70 3.55 15.81
N LEU A 141 2.81 3.11 14.94
CA LEU A 141 3.05 2.02 14.01
C LEU A 141 3.07 2.47 12.55
N TYR A 142 3.83 1.73 11.75
CA TYR A 142 3.73 1.71 10.30
C TYR A 142 3.58 0.27 9.83
N LEU A 143 2.42 -0.07 9.25
CA LEU A 143 2.14 -1.38 8.67
C LEU A 143 2.50 -1.33 7.19
N LEU A 144 3.54 -2.07 6.79
CA LEU A 144 4.09 -2.05 5.45
C LEU A 144 3.94 -3.40 4.77
N GLY A 145 3.01 -3.51 3.82
CA GLY A 145 2.84 -4.66 2.95
C GLY A 145 3.76 -4.59 1.73
N VAL A 146 4.56 -5.60 1.53
CA VAL A 146 5.52 -5.71 0.43
C VAL A 146 5.56 -7.12 -0.13
N HIS A 147 5.44 -7.23 -1.45
CA HIS A 147 5.74 -8.46 -2.15
C HIS A 147 7.26 -8.57 -2.34
N LEU A 148 7.88 -9.49 -1.63
CA LEU A 148 9.31 -9.76 -1.72
C LEU A 148 9.63 -10.66 -2.91
N THR A 149 10.83 -10.52 -3.43
CA THR A 149 11.36 -11.45 -4.44
C THR A 149 12.05 -12.61 -3.68
N PRO A 150 11.47 -13.82 -3.69
CA PRO A 150 12.05 -14.96 -3.00
C PRO A 150 13.37 -15.35 -3.65
N THR A 151 14.30 -15.88 -2.87
CA THR A 151 15.61 -16.38 -3.34
C THR A 151 15.76 -17.89 -3.23
N LYS A 152 14.79 -18.56 -2.61
CA LYS A 152 14.72 -20.03 -2.44
C LYS A 152 13.41 -20.65 -2.92
N ALA A 153 12.57 -19.87 -3.59
CA ALA A 153 11.34 -20.33 -4.24
C ALA A 153 11.26 -19.73 -5.64
N THR A 154 10.41 -20.28 -6.50
CA THR A 154 10.09 -19.71 -7.80
C THR A 154 9.00 -18.65 -7.61
N PRO A 155 9.25 -17.38 -7.97
CA PRO A 155 8.24 -16.34 -7.87
C PRO A 155 7.04 -16.63 -8.76
N SER A 156 5.84 -16.22 -8.35
CA SER A 156 4.63 -16.29 -9.17
C SER A 156 4.83 -15.57 -10.51
N GLU A 157 4.31 -16.16 -11.59
CA GLU A 157 4.44 -15.58 -12.95
C GLU A 157 3.22 -14.78 -13.38
N GLY A 158 2.10 -14.93 -12.69
CA GLY A 158 0.89 -14.16 -12.99
C GLY A 158 -0.32 -14.63 -12.22
N GLU A 159 -1.33 -13.78 -12.22
CA GLU A 159 -2.60 -14.03 -11.56
C GLU A 159 -3.77 -13.43 -12.34
N SER A 160 -4.97 -13.92 -12.09
CA SER A 160 -6.20 -13.41 -12.69
C SER A 160 -7.32 -13.43 -11.68
N TRP A 161 -8.08 -12.34 -11.65
CA TRP A 161 -9.26 -12.23 -10.79
C TRP A 161 -10.33 -11.36 -11.44
N SER A 162 -11.54 -11.39 -10.90
CA SER A 162 -12.67 -10.63 -11.42
C SER A 162 -13.39 -9.90 -10.29
N ALA A 163 -13.86 -8.70 -10.59
CA ALA A 163 -14.68 -7.92 -9.68
C ALA A 163 -15.94 -7.43 -10.38
N ARG A 164 -17.08 -7.40 -9.64
CA ARG A 164 -18.38 -6.99 -10.19
C ARG A 164 -19.12 -6.06 -9.24
N ARG A 165 -19.75 -5.03 -9.82
CA ARG A 165 -20.68 -4.14 -9.10
C ARG A 165 -21.85 -3.79 -10.04
N GLY A 166 -23.03 -4.35 -9.78
CA GLY A 166 -24.19 -4.24 -10.67
C GLY A 166 -23.91 -4.81 -12.06
N HIS A 167 -24.02 -3.99 -13.09
CA HIS A 167 -23.78 -4.37 -14.48
C HIS A 167 -22.32 -4.13 -14.96
N LEU A 168 -21.46 -3.63 -14.10
CA LEU A 168 -20.04 -3.44 -14.38
C LEU A 168 -19.26 -4.65 -13.90
N THR A 169 -18.53 -5.30 -14.81
CA THR A 169 -17.57 -6.38 -14.50
C THR A 169 -16.19 -5.97 -15.01
N VAL A 170 -15.17 -6.18 -14.23
CA VAL A 170 -13.76 -6.02 -14.63
C VAL A 170 -13.05 -7.34 -14.39
N ASN A 171 -12.53 -7.93 -15.45
CA ASN A 171 -11.64 -9.08 -15.39
C ASN A 171 -10.21 -8.55 -15.45
N THR A 172 -9.41 -8.92 -14.47
CA THR A 172 -8.01 -8.49 -14.37
C THR A 172 -7.10 -9.67 -14.66
N HIS A 173 -6.06 -9.41 -15.40
CA HIS A 173 -4.97 -10.35 -15.62
C HIS A 173 -3.65 -9.61 -15.46
N MET A 174 -2.78 -10.13 -14.62
CA MET A 174 -1.43 -9.62 -14.39
C MET A 174 -0.42 -10.73 -14.67
N TRP A 175 0.68 -10.39 -15.33
CA TRP A 175 1.75 -11.33 -15.68
C TRP A 175 3.12 -10.67 -15.60
N THR A 176 4.16 -11.47 -15.39
CA THR A 176 5.54 -11.01 -15.38
C THR A 176 6.07 -10.86 -16.82
N ASN A 177 6.49 -9.65 -17.18
CA ASN A 177 7.19 -9.39 -18.44
C ASN A 177 8.70 -9.66 -18.33
N SER A 178 9.33 -9.17 -17.25
CA SER A 178 10.77 -9.37 -17.03
C SER A 178 11.16 -9.12 -15.58
N ARG A 179 12.28 -9.73 -15.18
CA ARG A 179 12.94 -9.50 -13.88
C ARG A 179 14.42 -9.21 -14.11
N ASP A 180 14.92 -8.09 -13.59
CA ASP A 180 16.34 -7.72 -13.57
C ASP A 180 16.83 -7.62 -12.12
N PRO A 181 17.39 -8.71 -11.55
CA PRO A 181 17.87 -8.72 -10.17
C PRO A 181 19.06 -7.76 -9.93
N LYS A 182 19.87 -7.49 -10.95
CA LYS A 182 21.00 -6.57 -10.82
C LYS A 182 20.56 -5.12 -10.67
N ARG A 183 19.58 -4.70 -11.49
CA ARG A 183 18.95 -3.37 -11.40
C ARG A 183 17.88 -3.29 -10.32
N ARG A 184 17.45 -4.45 -9.79
CA ARG A 184 16.34 -4.56 -8.82
C ARG A 184 15.04 -4.00 -9.40
N VAL A 185 14.71 -4.41 -10.62
CA VAL A 185 13.52 -3.97 -11.35
C VAL A 185 12.76 -5.20 -11.84
N GLU A 186 11.46 -5.19 -11.63
CA GLU A 186 10.51 -6.13 -12.19
C GLU A 186 9.48 -5.37 -13.02
N ARG A 187 9.11 -5.94 -14.17
CA ARG A 187 8.09 -5.38 -15.06
C ARG A 187 6.93 -6.36 -15.15
N PHE A 188 5.74 -5.85 -14.87
CA PHE A 188 4.51 -6.62 -14.95
C PHE A 188 3.58 -6.00 -15.96
N GLY A 189 3.06 -6.83 -16.88
CA GLY A 189 1.91 -6.43 -17.67
C GLY A 189 0.65 -6.57 -16.83
N ILE A 190 -0.28 -5.63 -16.94
CA ILE A 190 -1.60 -5.72 -16.32
C ILE A 190 -2.67 -5.32 -17.32
N ARG A 191 -3.80 -6.03 -17.30
CA ARG A 191 -4.92 -5.81 -18.19
C ARG A 191 -6.23 -5.81 -17.43
N PHE A 192 -7.06 -4.80 -17.72
CA PHE A 192 -8.45 -4.72 -17.30
C PHE A 192 -9.37 -4.93 -18.50
N ASP A 193 -10.10 -6.03 -18.53
CA ASP A 193 -11.19 -6.25 -19.47
C ASP A 193 -12.50 -5.81 -18.80
N ILE A 194 -13.02 -4.65 -19.25
CA ILE A 194 -14.14 -3.95 -18.63
C ILE A 194 -15.40 -4.21 -19.46
N HIS A 195 -16.40 -4.83 -18.83
CA HIS A 195 -17.69 -5.15 -19.44
C HIS A 195 -18.79 -4.33 -18.78
N ARG A 196 -19.58 -3.64 -19.62
CA ARG A 196 -20.73 -2.79 -19.23
C ARG A 196 -21.81 -2.83 -20.30
N PRO A 197 -23.07 -2.50 -20.02
CA PRO A 197 -24.16 -2.52 -21.02
C PRO A 197 -23.88 -1.66 -22.24
N SER A 198 -23.13 -0.57 -22.10
CA SER A 198 -22.75 0.33 -23.20
C SER A 198 -21.58 -0.16 -24.05
N GLY A 199 -21.08 -1.36 -23.82
CA GLY A 199 -19.94 -1.95 -24.55
C GLY A 199 -18.77 -2.29 -23.65
N SER A 200 -17.77 -2.96 -24.24
CA SER A 200 -16.58 -3.43 -23.55
C SER A 200 -15.33 -2.65 -23.99
N VAL A 201 -14.45 -2.39 -23.02
CA VAL A 201 -13.16 -1.70 -23.23
C VAL A 201 -12.08 -2.52 -22.55
N ARG A 202 -10.89 -2.57 -23.13
CA ARG A 202 -9.69 -3.13 -22.55
C ARG A 202 -8.70 -2.01 -22.24
N ILE A 203 -8.15 -2.02 -21.02
CA ILE A 203 -7.02 -1.16 -20.64
C ILE A 203 -5.83 -2.07 -20.42
N VAL A 204 -4.69 -1.71 -21.00
CA VAL A 204 -3.41 -2.42 -20.85
C VAL A 204 -2.38 -1.43 -20.34
N ASP A 205 -1.62 -1.86 -19.31
CA ASP A 205 -0.58 -1.05 -18.67
C ASP A 205 0.64 -1.92 -18.36
N GLU A 206 1.80 -1.29 -18.19
CA GLU A 206 3.01 -1.91 -17.68
C GLU A 206 3.42 -1.27 -16.36
N LEU A 207 3.47 -2.07 -15.30
CA LEU A 207 3.95 -1.65 -14.00
C LEU A 207 5.45 -1.92 -13.88
N VAL A 208 6.23 -0.89 -13.59
CA VAL A 208 7.66 -1.00 -13.32
C VAL A 208 7.89 -0.87 -11.82
N LEU A 209 8.23 -1.98 -11.18
CA LEU A 209 8.34 -2.08 -9.73
C LEU A 209 9.76 -2.39 -9.31
N ARG A 210 10.21 -1.77 -8.23
CA ARG A 210 11.48 -2.12 -7.59
C ARG A 210 11.35 -3.42 -6.83
N SER A 211 12.31 -4.33 -6.99
CA SER A 211 12.35 -5.61 -6.27
C SER A 211 13.13 -5.52 -4.96
N TYR A 212 12.68 -6.31 -3.98
CA TYR A 212 13.32 -6.43 -2.68
C TYR A 212 13.35 -7.89 -2.26
N THR A 213 14.52 -8.42 -1.97
CA THR A 213 14.64 -9.66 -1.19
C THR A 213 14.44 -9.35 0.30
N MET A 214 14.15 -10.37 1.11
CA MET A 214 14.08 -10.25 2.57
C MET A 214 15.28 -9.48 3.16
N ARG A 215 16.51 -9.83 2.73
CA ARG A 215 17.74 -9.19 3.23
C ARG A 215 17.81 -7.71 2.87
N GLN A 216 17.42 -7.35 1.64
CA GLN A 216 17.42 -5.96 1.17
C GLN A 216 16.37 -5.13 1.92
N MET A 217 15.19 -5.69 2.13
CA MET A 217 14.12 -5.00 2.87
C MET A 217 14.51 -4.79 4.33
N LYS A 218 15.04 -5.82 4.99
CA LYS A 218 15.54 -5.70 6.37
C LYS A 218 16.62 -4.64 6.49
N ALA A 219 17.62 -4.64 5.59
CA ALA A 219 18.71 -3.66 5.60
C ALA A 219 18.19 -2.23 5.41
N LEU A 220 17.16 -2.03 4.57
CA LEU A 220 16.54 -0.73 4.35
C LEU A 220 15.77 -0.24 5.59
N ILE A 221 15.02 -1.10 6.25
CA ILE A 221 14.31 -0.79 7.50
C ILE A 221 15.31 -0.41 8.60
N ASP A 222 16.39 -1.20 8.75
CA ASP A 222 17.41 -0.99 9.77
C ASP A 222 18.25 0.28 9.53
N HIS A 223 18.42 0.69 8.26
CA HIS A 223 19.31 1.79 7.87
C HIS A 223 19.04 3.10 8.61
N SER A 224 17.77 3.46 8.77
CA SER A 224 17.41 4.70 9.46
C SER A 224 17.61 4.63 10.99
N GLY A 225 17.65 3.43 11.57
CA GLY A 225 17.64 3.21 13.03
C GLY A 225 16.35 3.68 13.73
N LEU A 226 15.36 4.15 12.95
CA LEU A 226 14.15 4.80 13.44
C LEU A 226 12.98 3.83 13.61
N TRP A 227 13.11 2.60 13.10
CA TRP A 227 12.06 1.60 13.09
C TRP A 227 12.50 0.31 13.80
N GLU A 228 11.55 -0.34 14.41
CA GLU A 228 11.68 -1.67 15.00
C GLU A 228 10.63 -2.56 14.35
N ILE A 229 11.04 -3.70 13.81
CA ILE A 229 10.11 -4.74 13.38
C ILE A 229 9.60 -5.40 14.66
N VAL A 230 8.32 -5.25 14.97
CA VAL A 230 7.71 -5.84 16.18
C VAL A 230 6.99 -7.13 15.88
N GLU A 231 6.50 -7.30 14.64
CA GLU A 231 5.88 -8.53 14.16
C GLU A 231 5.87 -8.56 12.63
N THR A 232 5.60 -9.73 12.06
CA THR A 232 5.43 -9.94 10.62
C THR A 232 4.27 -10.89 10.35
N PHE A 233 3.50 -10.57 9.30
CA PHE A 233 2.34 -11.35 8.83
C PHE A 233 2.41 -11.51 7.32
N ASP A 234 1.55 -12.36 6.76
CA ASP A 234 1.33 -12.43 5.32
C ASP A 234 0.13 -11.56 4.88
N PHE A 235 -0.24 -11.60 3.59
CA PHE A 235 -1.40 -10.89 3.06
C PHE A 235 -2.75 -11.59 3.36
N GLY A 236 -2.76 -12.65 4.17
CA GLY A 236 -3.98 -13.20 4.76
C GLY A 236 -4.56 -12.32 5.85
N TYR A 237 -3.76 -11.38 6.38
CA TYR A 237 -4.17 -10.42 7.42
C TYR A 237 -4.74 -11.07 8.67
N ASP A 238 -4.22 -12.23 9.06
CA ASP A 238 -4.63 -12.94 10.28
C ASP A 238 -3.69 -12.64 11.45
N LEU A 239 -4.19 -11.93 12.46
CA LEU A 239 -3.43 -11.59 13.68
C LEU A 239 -3.08 -12.80 14.53
N SER A 240 -3.75 -13.93 14.35
CA SER A 240 -3.46 -15.17 15.08
C SER A 240 -2.37 -16.00 14.44
N ASP A 241 -1.93 -15.64 13.22
CA ASP A 241 -0.94 -16.39 12.45
C ASP A 241 0.24 -15.52 12.00
N PRO A 242 1.10 -15.06 12.94
CA PRO A 242 2.31 -14.35 12.61
C PRO A 242 3.31 -15.26 11.89
N ILE A 243 4.04 -14.72 10.91
CA ILE A 243 5.00 -15.48 10.12
C ILE A 243 6.44 -15.12 10.45
N THR A 244 7.35 -16.07 10.23
CA THR A 244 8.79 -15.78 10.20
C THR A 244 9.22 -15.55 8.76
N VAL A 245 9.71 -14.32 8.47
CA VAL A 245 10.16 -13.97 7.13
C VAL A 245 11.48 -14.64 6.81
N ASP A 246 11.52 -15.39 5.72
CA ASP A 246 12.68 -16.14 5.25
C ASP A 246 12.99 -15.92 3.77
N ALA A 247 13.87 -16.73 3.20
CA ALA A 247 14.33 -16.62 1.81
C ALA A 247 13.28 -17.12 0.78
N ALA A 248 12.19 -17.77 1.21
CA ALA A 248 11.09 -18.23 0.38
C ALA A 248 9.86 -17.32 0.47
N SER A 249 9.83 -16.38 1.44
CA SER A 249 8.69 -15.49 1.67
C SER A 249 8.48 -14.53 0.51
N GLU A 250 7.23 -14.38 0.09
CA GLU A 250 6.79 -13.43 -0.93
C GLU A 250 5.96 -12.30 -0.29
N ASP A 251 4.76 -12.59 0.15
CA ASP A 251 3.83 -11.60 0.69
C ASP A 251 4.07 -11.37 2.18
N VAL A 252 4.54 -10.18 2.52
CA VAL A 252 4.91 -9.84 3.91
C VAL A 252 4.32 -8.50 4.31
N VAL A 253 3.66 -8.47 5.47
CA VAL A 253 3.29 -7.24 6.16
C VAL A 253 4.20 -7.07 7.38
N TYR A 254 5.06 -6.07 7.32
CA TYR A 254 5.90 -5.68 8.46
C TYR A 254 5.11 -4.76 9.39
N VAL A 255 5.01 -5.10 10.66
CA VAL A 255 4.54 -4.20 11.72
C VAL A 255 5.76 -3.47 12.28
N LEU A 256 5.91 -2.21 11.90
CA LEU A 256 7.04 -1.38 12.28
C LEU A 256 6.63 -0.41 13.38
N ARG A 257 7.34 -0.41 14.52
CA ARG A 257 7.16 0.57 15.59
C ARG A 257 8.17 1.70 15.47
N ARG A 258 7.70 2.94 15.56
CA ARG A 258 8.55 4.13 15.55
C ARG A 258 9.36 4.25 16.83
N ARG A 259 10.68 4.11 16.74
CA ARG A 259 11.62 4.30 17.86
C ARG A 259 11.79 5.78 18.20
N GLN A 260 12.23 6.07 19.42
CA GLN A 260 12.73 7.38 19.77
C GLN A 260 14.05 7.66 19.01
N ASN A 261 14.26 8.90 18.55
CA ASN A 261 15.55 9.24 17.97
C ASN A 261 16.63 9.00 19.03
N LYS A 262 17.70 8.28 18.69
CA LYS A 262 18.87 8.24 19.55
C LYS A 262 19.35 9.71 19.66
N VAL A 263 19.31 10.26 20.84
CA VAL A 263 20.01 11.49 21.14
C VAL A 263 21.49 11.16 20.96
N THR A 264 22.07 11.57 19.84
CA THR A 264 23.52 11.61 19.72
C THR A 264 23.99 12.65 20.72
N GLY A 265 24.39 12.17 21.90
CA GLY A 265 25.07 13.01 22.87
C GLY A 265 26.28 13.63 22.17
N LYS A 266 26.35 14.96 22.21
CA LYS A 266 27.54 15.72 21.86
C LYS A 266 28.65 15.42 22.84
#